data_698273e2d68cbe667bb2897d7425453a
#
_entry.id   698273e2d68cbe667bb2897d7425453a
#
_cell.length_a   1.000
_cell.length_b   1.000
_cell.length_c   1.000
_cell.angle_alpha   90.00
_cell.angle_beta   90.00
_cell.angle_gamma   90.00
#
_symmetry.space_group_name_H-M   'P 1'
#
loop_
_entity.id
_entity.type
_entity.pdbx_description
1 polymer ?
#
loop_
_entity_poly.entity_id
_entity_poly.type
_entity_poly.pdbx_seq_one_letter_code
_entity_poly.pdbx_strand_id
1 'polypeptide(L)'
;FLITNYKEAIGAKASEDLKASVEEVESSRTPVDQFVADNGVEYRLITSSFSSVNDVGEFKIVSVFPVEDILKNVQSVEQIAILIIFASVLISCIIIFIITYFLCYRISQISENVHMVASGVFNNLVEIKGNDEVGQLSQDLEVMAGKLQNLIAAVKTAEKQKSEMQLQQKDIQFKMLVSQINPHFLFNTLESIRMSALVEGARESAEMVKLLGKLLRSSIEINSVEILLKDEIATAESYLKIQSFRYRKRLEYTIDTDAVNDGYKVIPYILQPIVENSIIHGMEEQRQETTIALKAYFQDEKLVLEVADNGVGMTEEKLQELRELLEVPLGSTSTHIGMRNVHQRIRFHYGPEYGLEIQSEYKAGTVVKICLPGVLS
;
A
#
# COMPACT_ATOMS: atom_id res chain seq x y z
N PHE A 1 -3.43 -96.79 22.71
CA PHE A 1 -4.62 -96.69 23.31
C PHE A 1 -5.92 -96.69 22.61
N LEU A 2 -6.54 -97.64 22.49
CA LEU A 2 -7.88 -97.67 22.14
C LEU A 2 -8.17 -98.16 20.82
N ILE A 3 -8.05 -99.23 20.90
CA ILE A 3 -8.88 -100.08 20.07
C ILE A 3 -10.23 -100.04 20.62
N THR A 4 -10.90 -99.07 20.35
CA THR A 4 -12.30 -99.10 20.46
C THR A 4 -12.83 -99.96 19.38
N ASN A 5 -13.59 -100.84 19.84
CA ASN A 5 -14.34 -101.68 18.97
C ASN A 5 -15.08 -100.80 18.00
N TYR A 6 -14.55 -100.71 16.80
CA TYR A 6 -14.96 -99.83 15.75
C TYR A 6 -16.49 -99.87 15.49
N LYS A 7 -17.11 -101.02 15.70
CA LYS A 7 -18.56 -101.18 15.61
C LYS A 7 -19.34 -100.37 16.67
N GLU A 8 -18.70 -100.03 17.79
CA GLU A 8 -19.34 -99.22 18.84
C GLU A 8 -19.02 -97.71 18.67
N ALA A 9 -17.85 -97.33 18.08
CA ALA A 9 -17.42 -95.97 17.93
C ALA A 9 -18.14 -95.19 16.80
N ILE A 10 -18.50 -95.84 15.73
CA ILE A 10 -19.31 -95.30 14.63
C ILE A 10 -20.79 -95.19 14.94
N GLY A 11 -21.15 -95.47 16.18
CA GLY A 11 -22.50 -95.28 16.71
C GLY A 11 -23.64 -95.92 15.92
N ALA A 12 -24.78 -96.01 16.55
CA ALA A 12 -25.99 -96.59 16.00
C ALA A 12 -26.59 -95.81 14.78
N LYS A 13 -25.95 -94.86 14.24
CA LYS A 13 -26.43 -94.01 13.14
C LYS A 13 -25.71 -94.20 11.80
N ALA A 14 -24.59 -94.96 11.75
CA ALA A 14 -23.91 -95.21 10.47
C ALA A 14 -24.75 -96.28 9.66
N SER A 15 -24.95 -95.94 8.40
CA SER A 15 -25.62 -96.84 7.48
C SER A 15 -24.79 -98.16 7.23
N GLU A 16 -25.44 -99.13 6.66
CA GLU A 16 -24.74 -100.38 6.28
C GLU A 16 -23.69 -100.11 5.20
N ASP A 17 -23.89 -99.05 4.33
CA ASP A 17 -23.00 -98.68 3.26
C ASP A 17 -21.69 -98.08 3.81
N LEU A 18 -21.75 -97.22 4.84
CA LEU A 18 -20.58 -96.68 5.48
C LEU A 18 -19.78 -97.77 6.23
N LYS A 19 -20.48 -98.68 6.89
CA LYS A 19 -19.86 -99.82 7.55
C LYS A 19 -19.13 -100.75 6.55
N ALA A 20 -19.81 -101.05 5.40
CA ALA A 20 -19.20 -101.84 4.33
C ALA A 20 -17.95 -101.15 3.74
N SER A 21 -17.99 -99.85 3.50
CA SER A 21 -16.84 -99.07 2.99
C SER A 21 -15.71 -99.09 3.99
N VAL A 22 -15.99 -99.04 5.26
CA VAL A 22 -14.98 -99.12 6.29
C VAL A 22 -14.37 -100.50 6.42
N GLU A 23 -15.15 -101.58 6.31
CA GLU A 23 -14.67 -102.96 6.27
C GLU A 23 -13.81 -103.25 5.02
N GLU A 24 -14.18 -102.62 3.87
CA GLU A 24 -13.40 -102.71 2.64
C GLU A 24 -12.05 -102.02 2.82
N VAL A 25 -12.00 -100.81 3.37
CA VAL A 25 -10.79 -100.02 3.67
C VAL A 25 -9.95 -100.74 4.75
N GLU A 26 -10.56 -101.39 5.73
CA GLU A 26 -9.86 -102.17 6.75
C GLU A 26 -9.17 -103.43 6.14
N SER A 27 -9.77 -104.01 5.16
CA SER A 27 -9.21 -105.19 4.45
C SER A 27 -8.07 -104.82 3.47
N SER A 28 -7.95 -103.57 3.08
CA SER A 28 -6.94 -103.11 2.16
C SER A 28 -5.52 -103.19 2.77
N ARG A 29 -4.56 -103.66 2.00
CA ARG A 29 -3.14 -103.76 2.43
C ARG A 29 -2.37 -102.48 2.23
N THR A 30 -2.95 -101.45 1.59
CA THR A 30 -2.35 -100.14 1.34
C THR A 30 -3.08 -99.07 2.14
N PRO A 31 -2.38 -97.99 2.54
CA PRO A 31 -3.04 -96.83 3.11
C PRO A 31 -4.11 -96.33 2.14
N VAL A 32 -5.31 -96.16 2.59
CA VAL A 32 -6.40 -95.64 1.78
C VAL A 32 -6.84 -94.25 2.29
N ASP A 33 -7.02 -93.35 1.36
CA ASP A 33 -7.61 -92.04 1.60
C ASP A 33 -8.75 -91.86 0.60
N GLN A 34 -9.97 -92.07 1.09
CA GLN A 34 -11.17 -92.22 0.25
C GLN A 34 -12.33 -91.39 0.81
N PHE A 35 -13.15 -90.83 -0.08
CA PHE A 35 -14.37 -90.13 0.29
C PHE A 35 -15.58 -91.14 0.11
N VAL A 36 -16.37 -91.21 1.13
CA VAL A 36 -17.60 -92.04 1.11
C VAL A 36 -18.79 -91.21 1.50
N ALA A 37 -19.84 -91.24 0.69
CA ALA A 37 -21.12 -90.59 0.99
C ALA A 37 -22.08 -91.55 1.74
N ASP A 38 -22.53 -91.08 2.89
CA ASP A 38 -23.55 -91.79 3.67
C ASP A 38 -24.66 -90.84 4.13
N ASN A 39 -25.92 -91.15 3.81
CA ASN A 39 -27.10 -90.33 4.16
C ASN A 39 -26.98 -88.85 3.80
N GLY A 40 -26.32 -88.54 2.67
CA GLY A 40 -26.13 -87.19 2.22
C GLY A 40 -25.00 -86.46 2.93
N VAL A 41 -24.24 -87.15 3.80
CA VAL A 41 -23.02 -86.56 4.43
C VAL A 41 -21.81 -87.28 3.83
N GLU A 42 -20.86 -86.51 3.40
CA GLU A 42 -19.57 -86.96 2.85
C GLU A 42 -18.58 -87.18 4.00
N TYR A 43 -18.03 -88.37 4.09
CA TYR A 43 -17.02 -88.76 5.08
C TYR A 43 -15.71 -89.02 4.38
N ARG A 44 -14.62 -88.57 4.99
CA ARG A 44 -13.25 -88.92 4.58
C ARG A 44 -12.69 -90.00 5.47
N LEU A 45 -12.37 -91.17 4.87
CA LEU A 45 -11.76 -92.28 5.51
C LEU A 45 -10.28 -92.32 5.28
N ILE A 46 -9.47 -92.25 6.34
CA ILE A 46 -8.04 -92.32 6.29
C ILE A 46 -7.57 -93.49 7.08
N THR A 47 -6.81 -94.43 6.44
CA THR A 47 -6.19 -95.55 7.13
C THR A 47 -4.71 -95.32 7.40
N SER A 48 -4.28 -95.68 8.61
CA SER A 48 -2.88 -95.70 9.01
C SER A 48 -2.58 -97.07 9.58
N SER A 49 -1.58 -97.71 9.01
CA SER A 49 -1.10 -99.06 9.50
C SER A 49 0.18 -98.89 10.28
N PHE A 50 0.28 -99.55 11.39
CA PHE A 50 1.44 -99.60 12.24
C PHE A 50 1.84 -101.06 12.47
N SER A 51 3.03 -101.43 12.12
CA SER A 51 3.58 -102.76 12.42
C SER A 51 4.15 -102.75 13.85
N SER A 52 3.85 -103.77 14.60
CA SER A 52 4.43 -103.99 15.93
C SER A 52 5.88 -104.45 15.79
N VAL A 53 6.78 -103.95 16.61
CA VAL A 53 8.21 -104.31 16.62
C VAL A 53 8.39 -105.77 17.04
N ASN A 54 7.41 -106.43 17.58
CA ASN A 54 7.54 -107.83 18.10
C ASN A 54 6.74 -108.87 17.28
N ASP A 55 6.47 -108.62 16.03
CA ASP A 55 5.89 -109.58 15.09
C ASP A 55 4.51 -110.20 15.52
N VAL A 56 3.79 -109.50 16.40
CA VAL A 56 2.46 -109.92 16.92
C VAL A 56 1.33 -109.13 16.35
N GLY A 57 1.28 -108.97 15.03
CA GLY A 57 0.14 -108.39 14.36
C GLY A 57 0.36 -106.90 13.87
N GLU A 58 -0.34 -106.59 12.81
CA GLU A 58 -0.44 -105.27 12.20
C GLU A 58 -1.67 -104.56 12.81
N PHE A 59 -1.46 -103.38 13.34
CA PHE A 59 -2.54 -102.53 13.84
C PHE A 59 -2.93 -101.52 12.77
N LYS A 60 -4.20 -101.43 12.46
CA LYS A 60 -4.76 -100.44 11.55
C LYS A 60 -5.67 -99.47 12.30
N ILE A 61 -5.49 -98.24 12.07
CA ILE A 61 -6.36 -97.17 12.56
C ILE A 61 -7.10 -96.60 11.36
N VAL A 62 -8.44 -96.75 11.39
CA VAL A 62 -9.31 -96.10 10.40
C VAL A 62 -9.92 -94.88 11.06
N SER A 63 -9.58 -93.70 10.53
CA SER A 63 -10.11 -92.40 10.98
C SER A 63 -11.22 -91.95 10.02
N VAL A 64 -12.39 -91.66 10.57
CA VAL A 64 -13.60 -91.26 9.81
C VAL A 64 -13.91 -89.82 10.22
N PHE A 65 -13.87 -88.94 9.26
CA PHE A 65 -14.13 -87.53 9.50
C PHE A 65 -15.28 -87.04 8.59
N PRO A 66 -16.35 -86.44 9.15
CA PRO A 66 -17.34 -85.82 8.33
C PRO A 66 -16.73 -84.54 7.64
N VAL A 67 -16.79 -84.52 6.32
CA VAL A 67 -16.20 -83.46 5.52
C VAL A 67 -16.91 -82.13 5.81
N GLU A 68 -18.19 -82.15 6.08
CA GLU A 68 -18.95 -80.94 6.44
C GLU A 68 -18.42 -80.23 7.68
N ASP A 69 -18.01 -80.96 8.72
CA ASP A 69 -17.50 -80.39 9.96
C ASP A 69 -16.13 -79.74 9.74
N ILE A 70 -15.31 -80.35 8.84
CA ILE A 70 -14.03 -79.75 8.43
C ILE A 70 -14.29 -78.49 7.61
N LEU A 71 -15.24 -78.60 6.63
CA LEU A 71 -15.57 -77.46 5.76
C LEU A 71 -16.21 -76.28 6.54
N LYS A 72 -17.12 -76.59 7.48
CA LYS A 72 -17.70 -75.53 8.34
C LYS A 72 -16.66 -74.81 9.18
N ASN A 73 -15.70 -75.50 9.75
CA ASN A 73 -14.60 -74.90 10.50
C ASN A 73 -13.70 -74.06 9.58
N VAL A 74 -13.42 -74.56 8.38
CA VAL A 74 -12.64 -73.80 7.38
C VAL A 74 -13.37 -72.51 6.93
N GLN A 75 -14.67 -72.64 6.62
CA GLN A 75 -15.49 -71.51 6.21
C GLN A 75 -15.61 -70.44 7.32
N SER A 76 -15.76 -70.85 8.58
CA SER A 76 -15.81 -69.91 9.68
C SER A 76 -14.47 -69.15 9.88
N VAL A 77 -13.34 -69.85 9.74
CA VAL A 77 -11.99 -69.23 9.78
C VAL A 77 -11.82 -68.31 8.61
N GLU A 78 -12.25 -68.70 7.39
CA GLU A 78 -12.19 -67.85 6.20
C GLU A 78 -13.02 -66.55 6.39
N GLN A 79 -14.24 -66.64 6.87
CA GLN A 79 -15.11 -65.49 7.14
C GLN A 79 -14.48 -64.53 8.17
N ILE A 80 -13.91 -65.07 9.27
CA ILE A 80 -13.21 -64.30 10.28
C ILE A 80 -11.98 -63.62 9.68
N ALA A 81 -11.19 -64.33 8.85
CA ALA A 81 -10.02 -63.77 8.19
C ALA A 81 -10.40 -62.63 7.24
N ILE A 82 -11.44 -62.78 6.43
CA ILE A 82 -11.98 -61.73 5.54
C ILE A 82 -12.43 -60.53 6.36
N LEU A 83 -13.12 -60.70 7.46
CA LEU A 83 -13.59 -59.65 8.34
C LEU A 83 -12.43 -58.87 8.95
N ILE A 84 -11.36 -59.56 9.42
CA ILE A 84 -10.15 -58.94 9.97
C ILE A 84 -9.43 -58.15 8.89
N ILE A 85 -9.28 -58.68 7.67
CA ILE A 85 -8.65 -57.97 6.55
C ILE A 85 -9.46 -56.73 6.22
N PHE A 86 -10.78 -56.83 6.09
CA PHE A 86 -11.64 -55.70 5.80
C PHE A 86 -11.57 -54.61 6.89
N ALA A 87 -11.63 -55.01 8.17
CA ALA A 87 -11.50 -54.11 9.30
C ALA A 87 -10.13 -53.42 9.31
N SER A 88 -9.04 -54.14 9.04
CA SER A 88 -7.68 -53.55 8.98
C SER A 88 -7.50 -52.54 7.85
N VAL A 89 -8.07 -52.84 6.66
CA VAL A 89 -8.04 -51.91 5.53
C VAL A 89 -8.86 -50.66 5.85
N LEU A 90 -10.06 -50.83 6.43
CA LEU A 90 -10.91 -49.70 6.81
C LEU A 90 -10.22 -48.77 7.83
N ILE A 91 -9.63 -49.36 8.88
CA ILE A 91 -8.86 -48.60 9.89
C ILE A 91 -7.68 -47.86 9.25
N SER A 92 -6.93 -48.54 8.36
CA SER A 92 -5.81 -47.92 7.65
C SER A 92 -6.26 -46.72 6.78
N CYS A 93 -7.37 -46.89 6.04
CA CYS A 93 -7.94 -45.81 5.25
C CYS A 93 -8.36 -44.60 6.10
N ILE A 94 -8.98 -44.85 7.26
CA ILE A 94 -9.39 -43.79 8.19
C ILE A 94 -8.15 -43.05 8.72
N ILE A 95 -7.12 -43.79 9.14
CA ILE A 95 -5.87 -43.20 9.65
C ILE A 95 -5.20 -42.33 8.57
N ILE A 96 -5.05 -42.85 7.36
CA ILE A 96 -4.48 -42.15 6.22
C ILE A 96 -5.31 -40.89 5.94
N PHE A 97 -6.63 -40.98 5.91
CA PHE A 97 -7.50 -39.84 5.69
C PHE A 97 -7.30 -38.73 6.74
N ILE A 98 -7.27 -39.09 8.02
CA ILE A 98 -7.07 -38.15 9.12
C ILE A 98 -5.73 -37.44 9.01
N ILE A 99 -4.64 -38.20 8.77
CA ILE A 99 -3.29 -37.64 8.64
C ILE A 99 -3.21 -36.69 7.44
N THR A 100 -3.72 -37.14 6.29
CA THR A 100 -3.73 -36.35 5.06
C THR A 100 -4.55 -35.08 5.23
N TYR A 101 -5.73 -35.14 5.81
CA TYR A 101 -6.56 -33.96 6.07
C TYR A 101 -5.85 -32.93 6.97
N PHE A 102 -5.24 -33.38 8.07
CA PHE A 102 -4.53 -32.54 8.99
C PHE A 102 -3.30 -31.87 8.34
N LEU A 103 -2.53 -32.62 7.55
CA LEU A 103 -1.36 -32.12 6.85
C LEU A 103 -1.75 -31.10 5.76
N CYS A 104 -2.74 -31.42 4.95
CA CYS A 104 -3.24 -30.52 3.91
C CYS A 104 -3.77 -29.21 4.50
N TYR A 105 -4.48 -29.26 5.61
CA TYR A 105 -4.97 -28.06 6.30
C TYR A 105 -3.81 -27.14 6.73
N ARG A 106 -2.76 -27.68 7.36
CA ARG A 106 -1.60 -26.91 7.80
C ARG A 106 -0.81 -26.29 6.62
N ILE A 107 -0.64 -27.05 5.55
CA ILE A 107 0.01 -26.57 4.32
C ILE A 107 -0.79 -25.44 3.68
N SER A 108 -2.12 -25.56 3.65
CA SER A 108 -2.98 -24.50 3.13
C SER A 108 -2.85 -23.20 3.92
N GLN A 109 -2.73 -23.27 5.25
CA GLN A 109 -2.48 -22.08 6.07
C GLN A 109 -1.13 -21.42 5.78
N ILE A 110 -0.06 -22.21 5.57
CA ILE A 110 1.23 -21.64 5.15
C ILE A 110 1.09 -20.95 3.79
N SER A 111 0.42 -21.58 2.83
CA SER A 111 0.20 -20.99 1.51
C SER A 111 -0.53 -19.65 1.60
N GLU A 112 -1.53 -19.53 2.47
CA GLU A 112 -2.25 -18.29 2.71
C GLU A 112 -1.35 -17.23 3.35
N ASN A 113 -0.55 -17.59 4.36
CA ASN A 113 0.44 -16.69 4.96
C ASN A 113 1.45 -16.18 3.93
N VAL A 114 1.98 -17.06 3.06
CA VAL A 114 2.88 -16.66 1.96
C VAL A 114 2.21 -15.67 1.03
N HIS A 115 0.95 -15.91 0.70
CA HIS A 115 0.18 -15.00 -0.17
C HIS A 115 -0.05 -13.63 0.47
N MET A 116 -0.33 -13.59 1.78
CA MET A 116 -0.42 -12.34 2.54
C MET A 116 0.89 -11.56 2.53
N VAL A 117 2.02 -12.23 2.80
CA VAL A 117 3.35 -11.60 2.75
C VAL A 117 3.66 -11.07 1.35
N ALA A 118 3.36 -11.84 0.31
CA ALA A 118 3.56 -11.44 -1.09
C ALA A 118 2.70 -10.23 -1.49
N SER A 119 1.51 -10.08 -0.90
CA SER A 119 0.64 -8.91 -1.11
C SER A 119 0.99 -7.70 -0.23
N GLY A 120 2.03 -7.80 0.59
CA GLY A 120 2.50 -6.71 1.45
C GLY A 120 1.81 -6.63 2.82
N VAL A 121 1.04 -7.64 3.19
CA VAL A 121 0.39 -7.74 4.51
C VAL A 121 1.28 -8.58 5.42
N PHE A 122 2.00 -7.93 6.32
CA PHE A 122 2.94 -8.57 7.24
C PHE A 122 2.37 -8.80 8.64
N ASN A 123 1.25 -8.17 8.96
CA ASN A 123 0.58 -8.31 10.25
C ASN A 123 -0.50 -9.39 10.15
N ASN A 124 -0.74 -10.12 11.25
CA ASN A 124 -1.76 -11.15 11.37
C ASN A 124 -1.44 -12.47 10.63
N LEU A 125 -0.17 -12.83 10.50
CA LEU A 125 0.20 -14.17 10.06
C LEU A 125 -0.29 -15.20 11.10
N VAL A 126 -0.92 -16.28 10.63
CA VAL A 126 -1.41 -17.35 11.51
C VAL A 126 -0.22 -18.19 11.98
N GLU A 127 0.03 -18.24 13.28
CA GLU A 127 1.06 -19.09 13.87
C GLU A 127 0.66 -20.56 13.75
N ILE A 128 1.41 -21.34 12.99
CA ILE A 128 1.19 -22.77 12.81
C ILE A 128 2.12 -23.53 13.74
N LYS A 129 1.60 -23.92 14.91
CA LYS A 129 2.38 -24.65 15.92
C LYS A 129 2.70 -26.08 15.51
N GLY A 130 3.93 -26.51 15.74
CA GLY A 130 4.39 -27.88 15.52
C GLY A 130 5.91 -27.98 15.65
N ASN A 131 6.39 -29.15 16.06
CA ASN A 131 7.82 -29.46 16.14
C ASN A 131 8.32 -30.23 14.90
N ASP A 132 7.61 -30.07 13.79
CA ASP A 132 7.89 -30.68 12.50
C ASP A 132 8.37 -29.64 11.48
N GLU A 133 8.67 -30.06 10.28
CA GLU A 133 9.17 -29.23 9.18
C GLU A 133 8.15 -28.14 8.79
N VAL A 134 6.86 -28.41 8.96
CA VAL A 134 5.77 -27.43 8.67
C VAL A 134 5.77 -26.32 9.70
N GLY A 135 5.97 -26.64 10.98
CA GLY A 135 6.11 -25.66 12.06
C GLY A 135 7.35 -24.79 11.90
N GLN A 136 8.47 -25.39 11.52
CA GLN A 136 9.72 -24.65 11.26
C GLN A 136 9.57 -23.71 10.07
N LEU A 137 8.95 -24.16 8.98
CA LEU A 137 8.67 -23.32 7.81
C LEU A 137 7.77 -22.12 8.17
N SER A 138 6.78 -22.31 9.04
CA SER A 138 5.94 -21.21 9.54
C SER A 138 6.75 -20.17 10.30
N GLN A 139 7.68 -20.61 11.17
CA GLN A 139 8.54 -19.73 11.94
C GLN A 139 9.53 -18.97 11.04
N ASP A 140 10.14 -19.64 10.05
CA ASP A 140 11.03 -19.01 9.09
C ASP A 140 10.32 -17.96 8.25
N LEU A 141 9.06 -18.23 7.87
CA LEU A 141 8.21 -17.27 7.15
C LEU A 141 7.91 -16.00 8.00
N GLU A 142 7.62 -16.17 9.29
CA GLU A 142 7.38 -15.07 10.22
C GLU A 142 8.63 -14.18 10.37
N VAL A 143 9.82 -14.80 10.55
CA VAL A 143 11.10 -14.09 10.60
C VAL A 143 11.38 -13.34 9.30
N MET A 144 11.09 -13.96 8.16
CA MET A 144 11.25 -13.33 6.85
C MET A 144 10.30 -12.13 6.68
N ALA A 145 9.04 -12.29 7.06
CA ALA A 145 8.04 -11.21 7.02
C ALA A 145 8.47 -10.02 7.87
N GLY A 146 8.94 -10.26 9.10
CA GLY A 146 9.47 -9.22 9.97
C GLY A 146 10.69 -8.49 9.39
N LYS A 147 11.63 -9.21 8.77
CA LYS A 147 12.78 -8.60 8.09
C LYS A 147 12.35 -7.75 6.90
N LEU A 148 11.40 -8.23 6.09
CA LEU A 148 10.86 -7.47 4.95
C LEU A 148 10.15 -6.19 5.41
N GLN A 149 9.34 -6.26 6.45
CA GLN A 149 8.67 -5.09 7.04
C GLN A 149 9.68 -4.03 7.50
N ASN A 150 10.74 -4.45 8.20
CA ASN A 150 11.81 -3.56 8.65
C ASN A 150 12.58 -2.94 7.48
N LEU A 151 12.86 -3.70 6.42
CA LEU A 151 13.52 -3.20 5.22
C LEU A 151 12.66 -2.15 4.51
N ILE A 152 11.36 -2.40 4.34
CA ILE A 152 10.43 -1.44 3.73
C ILE A 152 10.37 -0.13 4.55
N ALA A 153 10.29 -0.23 5.88
CA ALA A 153 10.33 0.93 6.76
C ALA A 153 11.64 1.72 6.63
N ALA A 154 12.78 1.03 6.58
CA ALA A 154 14.09 1.65 6.40
C ALA A 154 14.23 2.33 5.03
N VAL A 155 13.77 1.70 3.94
CA VAL A 155 13.76 2.30 2.59
C VAL A 155 12.90 3.57 2.58
N LYS A 156 11.68 3.51 3.13
CA LYS A 156 10.79 4.68 3.19
C LYS A 156 11.39 5.84 3.98
N THR A 157 12.07 5.53 5.09
CA THR A 157 12.78 6.55 5.88
C THR A 157 13.96 7.15 5.10
N ALA A 158 14.75 6.30 4.42
CA ALA A 158 15.86 6.75 3.61
C ALA A 158 15.42 7.62 2.41
N GLU A 159 14.30 7.28 1.75
CA GLU A 159 13.71 8.09 0.68
C GLU A 159 13.26 9.46 1.18
N LYS A 160 12.61 9.50 2.35
CA LYS A 160 12.22 10.76 2.98
C LYS A 160 13.44 11.64 3.27
N GLN A 161 14.46 11.08 3.91
CA GLN A 161 15.70 11.78 4.21
C GLN A 161 16.41 12.29 2.93
N LYS A 162 16.44 11.45 1.88
CA LYS A 162 17.00 11.85 0.58
C LYS A 162 16.25 13.03 -0.02
N SER A 163 14.92 13.02 0.02
CA SER A 163 14.09 14.12 -0.47
C SER A 163 14.34 15.42 0.32
N GLU A 164 14.42 15.33 1.64
CA GLU A 164 14.72 16.46 2.51
C GLU A 164 16.12 17.03 2.24
N MET A 165 17.13 16.17 2.08
CA MET A 165 18.49 16.59 1.70
C MET A 165 18.54 17.27 0.33
N GLN A 166 17.79 16.77 -0.65
CA GLN A 166 17.71 17.38 -1.99
C GLN A 166 17.08 18.78 -1.94
N LEU A 167 16.04 18.97 -1.11
CA LEU A 167 15.44 20.28 -0.91
C LEU A 167 16.43 21.25 -0.24
N GLN A 168 17.12 20.79 0.80
CA GLN A 168 18.16 21.59 1.47
C GLN A 168 19.31 21.95 0.51
N GLN A 169 19.76 21.01 -0.31
CA GLN A 169 20.79 21.26 -1.30
C GLN A 169 20.37 22.33 -2.32
N LYS A 170 19.12 22.27 -2.81
CA LYS A 170 18.58 23.29 -3.72
C LYS A 170 18.50 24.66 -3.03
N ASP A 171 18.08 24.70 -1.77
CA ASP A 171 18.04 25.96 -1.00
C ASP A 171 19.43 26.56 -0.81
N ILE A 172 20.42 25.72 -0.47
CA ILE A 172 21.83 26.16 -0.37
C ILE A 172 22.34 26.66 -1.71
N GLN A 173 22.08 25.94 -2.81
CA GLN A 173 22.48 26.36 -4.15
C GLN A 173 21.85 27.70 -4.53
N PHE A 174 20.56 27.88 -4.24
CA PHE A 174 19.85 29.14 -4.45
C PHE A 174 20.47 30.28 -3.64
N LYS A 175 20.72 30.06 -2.33
CA LYS A 175 21.38 31.03 -1.46
C LYS A 175 22.80 31.40 -1.95
N MET A 176 23.55 30.41 -2.46
CA MET A 176 24.85 30.65 -3.08
C MET A 176 24.75 31.54 -4.32
N LEU A 177 23.79 31.26 -5.20
CA LEU A 177 23.56 32.09 -6.40
C LEU A 177 23.18 33.54 -6.03
N VAL A 178 22.29 33.71 -5.06
CA VAL A 178 21.91 35.04 -4.55
C VAL A 178 23.10 35.74 -3.89
N SER A 179 23.93 35.01 -3.14
CA SER A 179 25.15 35.55 -2.50
C SER A 179 26.23 36.00 -3.50
N GLN A 180 26.25 35.45 -4.73
CA GLN A 180 27.17 35.93 -5.77
C GLN A 180 26.88 37.38 -6.22
N ILE A 181 25.65 37.84 -6.03
CA ILE A 181 25.30 39.24 -6.13
C ILE A 181 25.70 39.85 -4.79
N ASN A 182 26.85 40.52 -4.71
CA ASN A 182 27.30 41.18 -3.48
C ASN A 182 26.32 42.31 -3.09
N PRO A 183 25.39 42.14 -2.14
CA PRO A 183 24.40 43.18 -1.83
C PRO A 183 25.01 44.46 -1.34
N HIS A 184 26.07 44.33 -0.56
CA HIS A 184 26.81 45.49 -0.03
C HIS A 184 27.45 46.34 -1.14
N PHE A 185 28.00 45.70 -2.17
CA PHE A 185 28.51 46.41 -3.33
C PHE A 185 27.41 47.18 -4.07
N LEU A 186 26.26 46.54 -4.28
CA LEU A 186 25.13 47.18 -4.94
C LEU A 186 24.61 48.38 -4.13
N PHE A 187 24.42 48.22 -2.81
CA PHE A 187 23.97 49.34 -1.97
C PHE A 187 24.95 50.50 -1.94
N ASN A 188 26.25 50.23 -1.81
CA ASN A 188 27.27 51.25 -1.83
C ASN A 188 27.35 52.00 -3.18
N THR A 189 27.19 51.28 -4.27
CA THR A 189 27.16 51.84 -5.62
C THR A 189 25.96 52.76 -5.81
N LEU A 190 24.75 52.27 -5.43
CA LEU A 190 23.52 53.06 -5.50
C LEU A 190 23.61 54.31 -4.61
N GLU A 191 24.18 54.20 -3.41
CA GLU A 191 24.36 55.35 -2.52
C GLU A 191 25.35 56.39 -3.10
N SER A 192 26.42 55.92 -3.72
CA SER A 192 27.37 56.81 -4.43
C SER A 192 26.71 57.55 -5.58
N ILE A 193 25.89 56.88 -6.39
CA ILE A 193 25.12 57.48 -7.49
C ILE A 193 24.12 58.50 -6.92
N ARG A 194 23.43 58.17 -5.83
CA ARG A 194 22.49 59.08 -5.15
C ARG A 194 23.16 60.35 -4.68
N MET A 195 24.32 60.22 -4.06
CA MET A 195 25.08 61.37 -3.58
C MET A 195 25.59 62.26 -4.73
N SER A 196 26.07 61.63 -5.84
CA SER A 196 26.46 62.41 -7.04
C SER A 196 25.27 63.18 -7.61
N ALA A 197 24.11 62.51 -7.76
CA ALA A 197 22.89 63.17 -8.24
C ALA A 197 22.45 64.35 -7.35
N LEU A 198 22.63 64.24 -6.02
CA LEU A 198 22.33 65.35 -5.09
C LEU A 198 23.27 66.51 -5.26
N VAL A 199 24.60 66.28 -5.43
CA VAL A 199 25.61 67.32 -5.66
C VAL A 199 25.37 68.07 -6.97
N GLU A 200 24.90 67.33 -8.00
CA GLU A 200 24.56 67.93 -9.29
C GLU A 200 23.17 68.64 -9.30
N GLY A 201 22.45 68.60 -8.18
CA GLY A 201 21.12 69.21 -8.07
C GLY A 201 20.00 68.41 -8.67
N ALA A 202 20.25 67.14 -9.13
CA ALA A 202 19.30 66.23 -9.74
C ALA A 202 18.46 65.49 -8.66
N ARG A 203 17.64 66.20 -7.90
CA ARG A 203 16.90 65.72 -6.74
C ARG A 203 15.96 64.56 -7.09
N GLU A 204 15.32 64.61 -8.24
CA GLU A 204 14.39 63.57 -8.71
C GLU A 204 15.16 62.25 -8.96
N SER A 205 16.30 62.30 -9.62
CA SER A 205 17.16 61.14 -9.84
C SER A 205 17.71 60.56 -8.53
N ALA A 206 18.08 61.43 -7.58
CA ALA A 206 18.51 60.96 -6.27
C ALA A 206 17.39 60.23 -5.48
N GLU A 207 16.16 60.72 -5.57
CA GLU A 207 15.01 60.02 -4.94
C GLU A 207 14.71 58.67 -5.63
N MET A 208 14.78 58.60 -6.97
CA MET A 208 14.66 57.32 -7.67
C MET A 208 15.70 56.30 -7.23
N VAL A 209 16.96 56.70 -7.13
CA VAL A 209 18.03 55.78 -6.68
C VAL A 209 17.80 55.32 -5.24
N LYS A 210 17.34 56.23 -4.37
CA LYS A 210 16.99 55.84 -2.98
C LYS A 210 15.85 54.80 -2.94
N LEU A 211 14.78 54.99 -3.70
CA LEU A 211 13.67 54.06 -3.79
C LEU A 211 14.11 52.71 -4.36
N LEU A 212 14.97 52.73 -5.41
CA LEU A 212 15.54 51.51 -5.98
C LEU A 212 16.37 50.72 -4.94
N GLY A 213 17.21 51.45 -4.17
CA GLY A 213 17.97 50.87 -3.06
C GLY A 213 17.05 50.20 -2.01
N LYS A 214 15.90 50.85 -1.70
CA LYS A 214 14.90 50.27 -0.78
C LYS A 214 14.27 48.99 -1.34
N LEU A 215 13.89 48.97 -2.62
CA LEU A 215 13.33 47.79 -3.28
C LEU A 215 14.32 46.63 -3.34
N LEU A 216 15.57 46.88 -3.69
CA LEU A 216 16.62 45.88 -3.70
C LEU A 216 16.87 45.32 -2.30
N ARG A 217 16.89 46.17 -1.27
CA ARG A 217 17.06 45.73 0.11
C ARG A 217 15.91 44.80 0.55
N SER A 218 14.66 45.18 0.30
CA SER A 218 13.51 44.31 0.61
C SER A 218 13.60 42.99 -0.12
N SER A 219 14.04 42.95 -1.40
CA SER A 219 14.17 41.75 -2.18
C SER A 219 15.26 40.78 -1.69
N ILE A 220 16.34 41.30 -1.08
CA ILE A 220 17.49 40.48 -0.65
C ILE A 220 17.36 40.07 0.83
N GLU A 221 16.82 40.94 1.69
CA GLU A 221 16.78 40.73 3.15
C GLU A 221 15.55 40.02 3.67
N ILE A 222 14.49 39.77 2.86
CA ILE A 222 13.30 39.09 3.31
C ILE A 222 13.60 37.59 3.47
N ASN A 223 13.95 37.21 4.69
CA ASN A 223 14.05 35.80 5.14
C ASN A 223 12.89 35.37 6.04
N SER A 224 11.89 36.25 6.25
CA SER A 224 10.74 35.99 7.13
C SER A 224 9.60 35.30 6.38
N VAL A 225 8.90 34.41 7.06
CA VAL A 225 7.70 33.77 6.53
C VAL A 225 6.59 34.80 6.34
N GLU A 226 6.53 35.81 7.23
CA GLU A 226 5.56 36.89 7.23
C GLU A 226 6.24 38.25 7.47
N ILE A 227 5.67 39.29 6.89
CA ILE A 227 6.08 40.72 7.08
C ILE A 227 4.86 41.54 7.48
N LEU A 228 5.07 42.71 8.00
CA LEU A 228 3.98 43.65 8.25
C LEU A 228 3.36 44.11 6.92
N LEU A 229 2.04 44.19 6.86
CA LEU A 229 1.32 44.67 5.67
C LEU A 229 1.76 46.05 5.24
N LYS A 230 2.05 46.93 6.20
CA LYS A 230 2.61 48.27 5.90
C LYS A 230 3.93 48.23 5.14
N ASP A 231 4.79 47.21 5.38
CA ASP A 231 6.07 47.06 4.69
C ASP A 231 5.85 46.58 3.26
N GLU A 232 4.87 45.71 3.04
CA GLU A 232 4.47 45.25 1.70
C GLU A 232 3.85 46.41 0.89
N ILE A 233 2.97 47.22 1.50
CA ILE A 233 2.39 48.41 0.88
C ILE A 233 3.50 49.45 0.57
N ALA A 234 4.43 49.69 1.51
CA ALA A 234 5.53 50.62 1.29
C ALA A 234 6.50 50.19 0.19
N THR A 235 6.61 48.86 -0.04
CA THR A 235 7.37 48.30 -1.17
C THR A 235 6.65 48.55 -2.48
N ALA A 236 5.34 48.25 -2.55
CA ALA A 236 4.49 48.52 -3.72
C ALA A 236 4.44 50.04 -4.05
N GLU A 237 4.33 50.90 -3.04
CA GLU A 237 4.39 52.37 -3.21
C GLU A 237 5.75 52.84 -3.78
N SER A 238 6.84 52.29 -3.26
CA SER A 238 8.19 52.59 -3.76
C SER A 238 8.34 52.23 -5.23
N TYR A 239 7.76 51.08 -5.64
CA TYR A 239 7.74 50.66 -7.04
C TYR A 239 6.88 51.60 -7.92
N LEU A 240 5.64 51.90 -7.50
CA LEU A 240 4.73 52.84 -8.18
C LEU A 240 5.39 54.20 -8.38
N LYS A 241 6.08 54.71 -7.35
CA LYS A 241 6.75 56.00 -7.38
C LYS A 241 7.90 56.02 -8.38
N ILE A 242 8.73 54.96 -8.45
CA ILE A 242 9.76 54.83 -9.47
C ILE A 242 9.17 54.82 -10.88
N GLN A 243 8.08 54.08 -11.09
CA GLN A 243 7.44 54.01 -12.39
C GLN A 243 6.76 55.34 -12.76
N SER A 244 6.19 56.10 -11.80
CA SER A 244 5.64 57.43 -12.05
C SER A 244 6.72 58.41 -12.49
N PHE A 245 7.93 58.38 -11.95
CA PHE A 245 9.06 59.13 -12.45
C PHE A 245 9.44 58.77 -13.90
N ARG A 246 9.41 57.45 -14.22
CA ARG A 246 9.73 56.96 -15.55
C ARG A 246 8.71 57.38 -16.60
N TYR A 247 7.42 57.26 -16.26
CA TYR A 247 6.29 57.50 -17.18
C TYR A 247 5.71 58.92 -17.04
N ARG A 248 6.15 59.69 -16.02
CA ARG A 248 5.71 61.05 -15.72
C ARG A 248 4.19 61.18 -15.67
N LYS A 249 3.63 62.15 -16.36
CA LYS A 249 2.18 62.41 -16.39
C LYS A 249 1.30 61.26 -16.94
N ARG A 250 1.93 60.23 -17.46
CA ARG A 250 1.18 59.08 -18.02
C ARG A 250 0.85 58.03 -16.98
N LEU A 251 1.39 58.12 -15.78
CA LEU A 251 1.08 57.20 -14.69
C LEU A 251 0.78 57.97 -13.43
N GLU A 252 -0.48 57.88 -13.00
CA GLU A 252 -0.95 58.35 -11.71
C GLU A 252 -1.29 57.17 -10.80
N TYR A 253 -1.13 57.35 -9.51
CA TYR A 253 -1.50 56.31 -8.56
C TYR A 253 -2.12 56.89 -7.29
N THR A 254 -2.99 56.12 -6.64
CA THR A 254 -3.55 56.45 -5.34
C THR A 254 -3.44 55.23 -4.41
N ILE A 255 -3.20 55.46 -3.13
CA ILE A 255 -3.11 54.44 -2.10
C ILE A 255 -4.03 54.84 -0.96
N ASP A 256 -4.99 53.96 -0.65
CA ASP A 256 -5.98 54.14 0.41
C ASP A 256 -5.98 52.88 1.29
N THR A 257 -5.28 52.94 2.42
CA THR A 257 -5.07 51.84 3.32
C THR A 257 -5.40 52.16 4.78
N ASP A 258 -6.04 53.30 5.03
CA ASP A 258 -6.33 53.82 6.37
C ASP A 258 -7.25 52.91 7.21
N ALA A 259 -7.97 52.02 6.56
CA ALA A 259 -8.91 51.08 7.20
C ALA A 259 -8.23 49.87 7.87
N VAL A 260 -6.90 49.69 7.69
CA VAL A 260 -6.22 48.46 8.16
C VAL A 260 -5.17 48.82 9.21
N ASN A 261 -5.16 48.05 10.29
CA ASN A 261 -4.21 48.24 11.41
C ASN A 261 -2.75 47.95 10.96
N ASP A 262 -1.82 48.78 11.38
CA ASP A 262 -0.38 48.65 11.11
C ASP A 262 0.29 47.36 11.54
N GLY A 263 -0.33 46.63 12.46
CA GLY A 263 0.18 45.35 13.03
C GLY A 263 -0.15 44.12 12.20
N TYR A 264 -0.96 44.21 11.14
CA TYR A 264 -1.36 43.07 10.33
C TYR A 264 -0.17 42.48 9.56
N LYS A 265 -0.01 41.13 9.62
CA LYS A 265 1.07 40.43 8.95
C LYS A 265 0.57 39.67 7.71
N VAL A 266 1.41 39.65 6.68
CA VAL A 266 1.13 38.94 5.42
C VAL A 266 2.37 38.20 4.93
N ILE A 267 2.18 37.18 4.10
CA ILE A 267 3.30 36.61 3.35
C ILE A 267 3.88 37.64 2.39
N PRO A 268 5.22 37.76 2.25
CA PRO A 268 5.84 38.76 1.42
C PRO A 268 5.57 38.56 -0.08
N TYR A 269 5.70 39.63 -0.87
CA TYR A 269 5.57 39.65 -2.33
C TYR A 269 4.21 39.17 -2.86
N ILE A 270 3.11 39.65 -2.26
CA ILE A 270 1.75 39.41 -2.76
C ILE A 270 1.21 40.62 -3.55
N LEU A 271 1.58 41.83 -3.16
CA LEU A 271 1.15 43.06 -3.84
C LEU A 271 2.01 43.41 -5.05
N GLN A 272 3.34 43.32 -4.92
CA GLN A 272 4.27 43.75 -5.94
C GLN A 272 4.00 43.12 -7.32
N PRO A 273 3.80 41.77 -7.47
CA PRO A 273 3.55 41.17 -8.78
C PRO A 273 2.23 41.64 -9.41
N ILE A 274 1.23 41.99 -8.59
CA ILE A 274 -0.06 42.49 -9.07
C ILE A 274 0.08 43.90 -9.59
N VAL A 275 0.75 44.76 -8.82
CA VAL A 275 1.06 46.14 -9.23
C VAL A 275 1.93 46.18 -10.49
N GLU A 276 2.94 45.31 -10.60
CA GLU A 276 3.77 45.15 -11.81
C GLU A 276 2.92 44.81 -13.04
N ASN A 277 2.00 43.85 -12.92
CA ASN A 277 1.09 43.48 -14.00
C ASN A 277 0.18 44.64 -14.41
N SER A 278 -0.39 45.35 -13.45
CA SER A 278 -1.24 46.54 -13.74
C SER A 278 -0.47 47.65 -14.48
N ILE A 279 0.82 47.85 -14.18
CA ILE A 279 1.64 48.82 -14.92
C ILE A 279 1.94 48.30 -16.33
N ILE A 280 2.42 47.06 -16.46
CA ILE A 280 2.80 46.48 -17.76
C ILE A 280 1.63 46.56 -18.72
N HIS A 281 0.50 45.99 -18.33
CA HIS A 281 -0.69 45.90 -19.18
C HIS A 281 -1.46 47.25 -19.30
N GLY A 282 -1.44 48.07 -18.26
CA GLY A 282 -2.01 49.43 -18.32
C GLY A 282 -1.26 50.37 -19.29
N MET A 283 0.04 50.15 -19.50
CA MET A 283 0.87 51.00 -20.34
C MET A 283 1.11 50.48 -21.77
N GLU A 284 0.62 49.27 -22.12
CA GLU A 284 0.82 48.64 -23.44
C GLU A 284 0.22 49.46 -24.60
N GLU A 285 -0.90 50.14 -24.38
CA GLU A 285 -1.48 51.06 -25.39
C GLU A 285 -0.98 52.48 -25.16
N GLN A 286 -0.10 52.97 -26.00
CA GLN A 286 0.66 54.24 -25.90
C GLN A 286 -0.17 55.56 -25.79
N ARG A 287 -1.48 55.51 -25.62
CA ARG A 287 -2.35 56.69 -25.81
C ARG A 287 -3.15 57.17 -24.60
N GLN A 288 -3.13 56.47 -23.46
CA GLN A 288 -3.94 56.91 -22.30
C GLN A 288 -3.08 57.11 -21.04
N GLU A 289 -3.56 58.05 -20.20
CA GLU A 289 -3.08 58.20 -18.84
C GLU A 289 -3.56 56.95 -18.05
N THR A 290 -2.61 56.24 -17.49
CA THR A 290 -2.89 55.01 -16.68
C THR A 290 -3.02 55.47 -15.23
N THR A 291 -4.14 55.10 -14.61
CA THR A 291 -4.36 55.31 -13.17
C THR A 291 -4.37 53.96 -12.47
N ILE A 292 -3.62 53.83 -11.37
CA ILE A 292 -3.61 52.68 -10.52
C ILE A 292 -4.08 53.05 -9.12
N ALA A 293 -5.08 52.34 -8.62
CA ALA A 293 -5.60 52.52 -7.26
C ALA A 293 -5.27 51.26 -6.44
N LEU A 294 -4.57 51.47 -5.34
CA LEU A 294 -4.35 50.41 -4.31
C LEU A 294 -5.24 50.75 -3.12
N LYS A 295 -6.08 49.81 -2.71
CA LYS A 295 -6.92 49.92 -1.53
C LYS A 295 -6.76 48.71 -0.61
N ALA A 296 -6.86 48.94 0.70
CA ALA A 296 -6.92 47.87 1.70
C ALA A 296 -8.10 48.10 2.64
N TYR A 297 -9.00 47.13 2.75
CA TYR A 297 -10.18 47.23 3.56
C TYR A 297 -10.64 45.85 4.07
N PHE A 298 -11.49 45.86 5.08
CA PHE A 298 -12.15 44.63 5.55
C PHE A 298 -13.52 44.48 4.91
N GLN A 299 -13.80 43.27 4.40
CA GLN A 299 -15.08 42.87 3.86
C GLN A 299 -15.41 41.44 4.22
N ASP A 300 -16.58 41.16 4.79
CA ASP A 300 -17.04 39.79 5.11
C ASP A 300 -16.00 38.98 5.91
N GLU A 301 -15.46 39.57 6.99
CA GLU A 301 -14.43 39.01 7.83
C GLU A 301 -13.09 38.68 7.10
N LYS A 302 -12.89 39.18 5.89
CA LYS A 302 -11.64 39.08 5.13
C LYS A 302 -10.96 40.42 5.01
N LEU A 303 -9.64 40.40 5.02
CA LEU A 303 -8.85 41.52 4.55
C LEU A 303 -8.76 41.43 3.03
N VAL A 304 -9.14 42.50 2.36
CA VAL A 304 -9.08 42.62 0.90
C VAL A 304 -8.05 43.69 0.55
N LEU A 305 -7.04 43.32 -0.24
CA LEU A 305 -6.11 44.25 -0.89
C LEU A 305 -6.53 44.31 -2.36
N GLU A 306 -6.97 45.48 -2.79
CA GLU A 306 -7.50 45.71 -4.13
C GLU A 306 -6.53 46.54 -4.93
N VAL A 307 -6.14 46.05 -6.11
CA VAL A 307 -5.36 46.81 -7.11
C VAL A 307 -6.25 46.95 -8.34
N ALA A 308 -6.60 48.18 -8.67
CA ALA A 308 -7.41 48.54 -9.82
C ALA A 308 -6.59 49.39 -10.80
N ASP A 309 -6.65 49.07 -12.08
CA ASP A 309 -6.09 49.87 -13.18
C ASP A 309 -7.20 50.20 -14.21
N ASN A 310 -7.01 51.30 -14.94
CA ASN A 310 -7.83 51.71 -16.07
C ASN A 310 -7.20 51.35 -17.42
N GLY A 311 -6.42 50.24 -17.47
CA GLY A 311 -5.73 49.77 -18.66
C GLY A 311 -6.67 49.16 -19.71
N VAL A 312 -6.09 48.36 -20.63
CA VAL A 312 -6.82 47.76 -21.77
C VAL A 312 -7.89 46.78 -21.29
N GLY A 313 -7.73 46.18 -20.09
CA GLY A 313 -8.58 45.12 -19.62
C GLY A 313 -8.46 43.84 -20.42
N MET A 314 -9.35 42.88 -20.17
CA MET A 314 -9.35 41.56 -20.81
C MET A 314 -10.72 41.25 -21.42
N THR A 315 -10.75 40.51 -22.52
CA THR A 315 -11.97 39.88 -23.03
C THR A 315 -12.46 38.79 -22.08
N GLU A 316 -13.73 38.45 -22.12
CA GLU A 316 -14.28 37.40 -21.25
C GLU A 316 -13.57 36.06 -21.44
N GLU A 317 -13.20 35.72 -22.70
CA GLU A 317 -12.47 34.47 -22.98
C GLU A 317 -11.09 34.46 -22.26
N LYS A 318 -10.36 35.55 -22.34
CA LYS A 318 -9.03 35.67 -21.72
C LYS A 318 -9.12 35.69 -20.18
N LEU A 319 -10.15 36.33 -19.64
CA LEU A 319 -10.43 36.35 -18.22
C LEU A 319 -10.77 34.95 -17.69
N GLN A 320 -11.57 34.20 -18.43
CA GLN A 320 -11.93 32.82 -18.08
C GLN A 320 -10.71 31.90 -18.15
N GLU A 321 -9.89 32.00 -19.20
CA GLU A 321 -8.63 31.26 -19.32
C GLU A 321 -7.69 31.56 -18.13
N LEU A 322 -7.58 32.82 -17.72
CA LEU A 322 -6.78 33.21 -16.58
C LEU A 322 -7.32 32.62 -15.26
N ARG A 323 -8.64 32.64 -15.05
CA ARG A 323 -9.26 32.05 -13.86
C ARG A 323 -9.01 30.54 -13.79
N GLU A 324 -9.16 29.83 -14.89
CA GLU A 324 -8.85 28.40 -14.97
C GLU A 324 -7.36 28.12 -14.68
N LEU A 325 -6.48 28.99 -15.18
CA LEU A 325 -5.04 28.88 -14.98
C LEU A 325 -4.62 29.06 -13.51
N LEU A 326 -5.34 29.90 -12.74
CA LEU A 326 -5.09 30.08 -11.31
C LEU A 326 -5.31 28.81 -10.50
N GLU A 327 -6.28 27.95 -10.92
CA GLU A 327 -6.63 26.72 -10.24
C GLU A 327 -5.66 25.55 -10.55
N VAL A 328 -4.84 25.65 -11.60
CA VAL A 328 -3.89 24.57 -12.00
C VAL A 328 -2.68 24.56 -11.06
N PRO A 329 -2.28 23.40 -10.48
CA PRO A 329 -1.09 23.30 -9.63
C PRO A 329 0.22 23.71 -10.30
N LEU A 330 1.18 24.23 -9.52
CA LEU A 330 2.52 24.59 -9.98
C LEU A 330 3.22 23.41 -10.65
N GLY A 331 3.70 23.59 -11.89
CA GLY A 331 4.43 22.55 -12.65
C GLY A 331 4.19 22.54 -14.14
N SER A 332 3.17 23.24 -14.66
CA SER A 332 2.94 23.43 -16.10
C SER A 332 3.49 24.75 -16.59
N THR A 333 4.17 24.75 -17.71
CA THR A 333 4.70 25.93 -18.40
C THR A 333 3.56 26.83 -18.88
N SER A 334 3.47 28.06 -18.36
CA SER A 334 2.51 29.05 -18.83
C SER A 334 3.00 30.48 -18.63
N THR A 335 2.47 31.39 -19.44
CA THR A 335 2.87 32.78 -19.62
C THR A 335 2.49 33.72 -18.45
N HIS A 336 1.63 33.33 -17.52
CA HIS A 336 1.17 34.22 -16.41
C HIS A 336 1.69 33.73 -15.05
N ILE A 337 3.01 33.56 -14.92
CA ILE A 337 3.68 32.98 -13.76
C ILE A 337 3.47 33.81 -12.47
N GLY A 338 3.40 35.13 -12.57
CA GLY A 338 3.36 36.04 -11.40
C GLY A 338 2.06 35.91 -10.58
N MET A 339 0.89 36.16 -11.19
CA MET A 339 -0.41 36.11 -10.50
C MET A 339 -0.75 34.71 -10.00
N ARG A 340 -0.50 33.69 -10.81
CA ARG A 340 -0.69 32.30 -10.40
C ARG A 340 0.15 31.93 -9.18
N ASN A 341 1.43 32.31 -9.16
CA ASN A 341 2.30 32.07 -8.00
C ASN A 341 1.76 32.75 -6.74
N VAL A 342 1.30 33.99 -6.84
CA VAL A 342 0.67 34.70 -5.72
C VAL A 342 -0.57 33.96 -5.24
N HIS A 343 -1.48 33.60 -6.15
CA HIS A 343 -2.71 32.88 -5.82
C HIS A 343 -2.42 31.56 -5.09
N GLN A 344 -1.54 30.73 -5.65
CA GLN A 344 -1.16 29.43 -5.06
C GLN A 344 -0.46 29.57 -3.70
N ARG A 345 0.42 30.59 -3.53
CA ARG A 345 1.10 30.87 -2.26
C ARG A 345 0.11 31.27 -1.17
N ILE A 346 -0.87 32.11 -1.49
CA ILE A 346 -1.93 32.53 -0.56
C ILE A 346 -2.75 31.30 -0.13
N ARG A 347 -3.22 30.49 -1.07
CA ARG A 347 -3.98 29.26 -0.76
C ARG A 347 -3.20 28.26 0.06
N PHE A 348 -1.92 28.11 -0.22
CA PHE A 348 -1.05 27.20 0.53
C PHE A 348 -0.85 27.65 1.98
N HIS A 349 -0.75 28.96 2.21
CA HIS A 349 -0.45 29.51 3.54
C HIS A 349 -1.70 29.73 4.39
N TYR A 350 -2.79 30.24 3.80
CA TYR A 350 -3.99 30.67 4.52
C TYR A 350 -5.19 29.73 4.34
N GLY A 351 -5.18 28.88 3.33
CA GLY A 351 -6.30 27.97 3.03
C GLY A 351 -6.92 28.18 1.66
N PRO A 352 -7.69 27.19 1.16
CA PRO A 352 -8.25 27.21 -0.19
C PRO A 352 -9.33 28.26 -0.43
N GLU A 353 -9.89 28.85 0.64
CA GLU A 353 -10.92 29.91 0.58
C GLU A 353 -10.34 31.31 0.36
N TYR A 354 -9.03 31.44 0.37
CA TYR A 354 -8.28 32.67 0.13
C TYR A 354 -7.58 32.63 -1.23
N GLY A 355 -7.14 33.79 -1.73
CA GLY A 355 -6.46 33.87 -3.03
C GLY A 355 -6.76 35.13 -3.80
N LEU A 356 -6.63 35.07 -5.12
CA LEU A 356 -6.93 36.18 -6.02
C LEU A 356 -8.32 36.04 -6.62
N GLU A 357 -9.06 37.15 -6.64
CA GLU A 357 -10.26 37.36 -7.43
C GLU A 357 -9.98 38.41 -8.50
N ILE A 358 -10.32 38.14 -9.75
CA ILE A 358 -10.01 39.01 -10.88
C ILE A 358 -11.29 39.38 -11.59
N GLN A 359 -11.49 40.69 -11.78
CA GLN A 359 -12.53 41.29 -12.56
C GLN A 359 -11.88 42.15 -13.63
N SER A 360 -12.30 42.01 -14.87
CA SER A 360 -11.76 42.81 -15.97
C SER A 360 -12.81 42.95 -17.06
N GLU A 361 -12.81 44.11 -17.69
CA GLU A 361 -13.63 44.39 -18.85
C GLU A 361 -12.74 45.05 -19.92
N TYR A 362 -12.92 44.58 -21.14
CA TYR A 362 -12.13 45.08 -22.27
C TYR A 362 -12.31 46.58 -22.47
N LYS A 363 -11.23 47.35 -22.47
CA LYS A 363 -11.16 48.82 -22.52
C LYS A 363 -11.65 49.58 -21.27
N ALA A 364 -12.01 48.87 -20.21
CA ALA A 364 -12.42 49.50 -18.95
C ALA A 364 -11.40 49.32 -17.82
N GLY A 365 -10.46 48.32 -17.96
CA GLY A 365 -9.41 48.07 -17.00
C GLY A 365 -9.54 46.77 -16.27
N THR A 366 -8.71 46.58 -15.24
CA THR A 366 -8.67 45.33 -14.43
C THR A 366 -8.69 45.67 -12.94
N VAL A 367 -9.43 44.88 -12.18
CA VAL A 367 -9.44 44.91 -10.71
C VAL A 367 -9.01 43.55 -10.21
N VAL A 368 -7.94 43.50 -9.46
CA VAL A 368 -7.43 42.30 -8.78
C VAL A 368 -7.61 42.47 -7.29
N LYS A 369 -8.36 41.58 -6.67
CA LYS A 369 -8.54 41.52 -5.22
C LYS A 369 -7.74 40.36 -4.64
N ILE A 370 -6.95 40.63 -3.65
CA ILE A 370 -6.22 39.65 -2.83
C ILE A 370 -7.04 39.46 -1.56
N CYS A 371 -7.67 38.31 -1.42
CA CYS A 371 -8.48 37.95 -0.25
C CYS A 371 -7.64 37.20 0.76
N LEU A 372 -7.56 37.72 1.99
CA LEU A 372 -6.78 37.20 3.12
C LEU A 372 -7.69 37.03 4.35
N PRO A 373 -7.31 36.24 5.40
CA PRO A 373 -8.06 36.19 6.66
C PRO A 373 -8.19 37.59 7.28
N GLY A 374 -9.36 37.94 7.82
CA GLY A 374 -9.55 39.24 8.49
C GLY A 374 -8.98 39.33 9.90
N VAL A 375 -8.75 38.20 10.52
CA VAL A 375 -8.11 38.07 11.84
C VAL A 375 -7.01 37.04 11.70
N LEU A 376 -5.78 37.41 12.05
CA LEU A 376 -4.70 36.44 12.21
C LEU A 376 -4.90 35.71 13.54
N SER A 377 -5.11 34.42 13.49
CA SER A 377 -5.18 33.53 14.67
C SER A 377 -3.81 33.37 15.32
#